data_0cae7a9a38fee31051ed0255b7c77f19
#
_entry.id   0cae7a9a38fee31051ed0255b7c77f19
#
_cell.length_a   1.000
_cell.length_b   1.000
_cell.length_c   1.000
_cell.angle_alpha   90.00
_cell.angle_beta   90.00
_cell.angle_gamma   90.00
#
_symmetry.space_group_name_H-M   'P 1'
#
loop_
_entity.id
_entity.type
_entity.pdbx_description
1 polymer ?
#
loop_
_entity_poly.entity_id
_entity_poly.type
_entity_poly.pdbx_seq_one_letter_code
_entity_poly.pdbx_strand_id
1 'polypeptide(L)'
;VMENEFQEVTNLAKFSKEYADKEKILQALDTLAHTEQPVFLHLHWMKTHGPYFKPRNRVFSAGQDADHQDPWDTLFYEDVILDFDEDLAYLYNELEKMDILDDTVIIIGTDHANIDFVTFRRIPLMILFPNGEHAGKILNDTQNLDIAPTILDYLGMDAPEWMEGKSLLSDDLGYRPILSVQNLNTTHTEEQGWITDDAYNNPPFYQFDAIGVQNCGRITELNLENFHWSKIEVSAYQSQCDSKDILDDQTIREIIIERLRKDKFEFDEALIPFP
;
A
#
# COMPACT_ATOMS: atom_id res chain seq x y z
N VAL A 1 -22.06 -4.84 -16.91
CA VAL A 1 -22.09 -5.81 -15.78
C VAL A 1 -21.11 -5.34 -14.69
N MET A 2 -19.90 -4.87 -15.04
CA MET A 2 -18.91 -4.42 -14.04
C MET A 2 -19.24 -3.10 -13.33
N GLU A 3 -19.94 -2.16 -13.94
CA GLU A 3 -20.28 -0.87 -13.32
C GLU A 3 -21.21 -0.98 -12.11
N ASN A 4 -22.11 -1.96 -12.10
CA ASN A 4 -23.04 -2.14 -10.98
C ASN A 4 -22.38 -2.79 -9.76
N GLU A 5 -21.39 -3.65 -9.95
CA GLU A 5 -20.65 -4.31 -8.85
C GLU A 5 -19.73 -3.31 -8.14
N PHE A 6 -19.11 -2.39 -8.86
CA PHE A 6 -18.31 -1.31 -8.25
C PHE A 6 -19.16 -0.33 -7.42
N GLN A 7 -20.40 -0.06 -7.82
CA GLN A 7 -21.31 0.79 -7.05
C GLN A 7 -21.83 0.11 -5.78
N GLU A 8 -22.01 -1.20 -5.77
CA GLU A 8 -22.35 -1.94 -4.55
C GLU A 8 -21.22 -1.92 -3.52
N VAL A 9 -19.96 -2.09 -3.94
CA VAL A 9 -18.78 -2.01 -3.05
C VAL A 9 -18.62 -0.61 -2.47
N THR A 10 -18.79 0.45 -3.26
CA THR A 10 -18.74 1.83 -2.77
C THR A 10 -19.90 2.21 -1.87
N ASN A 11 -21.07 1.62 -2.06
CA ASN A 11 -22.21 1.83 -1.16
C ASN A 11 -22.06 1.09 0.17
N LEU A 12 -21.51 -0.12 0.17
CA LEU A 12 -21.17 -0.84 1.40
C LEU A 12 -20.13 -0.05 2.24
N ALA A 13 -19.13 0.56 1.61
CA ALA A 13 -18.16 1.40 2.30
C ALA A 13 -18.78 2.67 2.92
N LYS A 14 -19.86 3.21 2.36
CA LYS A 14 -20.58 4.36 2.91
C LYS A 14 -21.48 4.01 4.11
N PHE A 15 -21.96 2.78 4.20
CA PHE A 15 -22.90 2.36 5.24
C PHE A 15 -22.25 1.66 6.43
N SER A 16 -21.04 1.14 6.33
CA SER A 16 -20.38 0.38 7.38
C SER A 16 -19.34 1.16 8.15
N LYS A 17 -19.71 2.28 8.77
CA LYS A 17 -18.84 2.92 9.78
C LYS A 17 -18.68 2.08 11.07
N GLU A 18 -19.40 1.00 11.23
CA GLU A 18 -19.28 0.06 12.34
C GLU A 18 -19.03 -1.37 11.83
N TYR A 19 -17.78 -1.65 11.49
CA TYR A 19 -17.09 -2.92 11.74
C TYR A 19 -17.61 -4.18 11.08
N ALA A 20 -17.75 -4.12 9.77
CA ALA A 20 -17.92 -5.30 8.93
C ALA A 20 -16.62 -6.11 8.72
N ASP A 21 -15.50 -5.79 9.39
CA ASP A 21 -14.25 -6.49 9.11
C ASP A 21 -14.34 -7.98 9.45
N LYS A 22 -14.93 -8.33 10.59
CA LYS A 22 -15.20 -9.72 10.93
C LYS A 22 -16.23 -10.38 10.01
N GLU A 23 -17.24 -9.64 9.57
CA GLU A 23 -18.22 -10.10 8.60
C GLU A 23 -17.60 -10.40 7.23
N LYS A 24 -16.62 -9.59 6.81
CA LYS A 24 -15.85 -9.85 5.58
C LYS A 24 -15.08 -11.17 5.66
N ILE A 25 -14.49 -11.49 6.83
CA ILE A 25 -13.83 -12.77 7.03
C ILE A 25 -14.85 -13.91 6.93
N LEU A 26 -16.00 -13.79 7.58
CA LEU A 26 -17.04 -14.81 7.51
C LEU A 26 -17.55 -15.03 6.08
N GLN A 27 -17.74 -13.96 5.30
CA GLN A 27 -18.10 -14.04 3.89
C GLN A 27 -17.01 -14.71 3.04
N ALA A 28 -15.74 -14.39 3.30
CA ALA A 28 -14.62 -15.03 2.64
C ALA A 28 -14.56 -16.54 2.92
N LEU A 29 -14.71 -16.92 4.19
CA LEU A 29 -14.74 -18.32 4.60
C LEU A 29 -15.94 -19.07 4.01
N ASP A 30 -17.11 -18.44 3.96
CA ASP A 30 -18.30 -19.02 3.31
C ASP A 30 -18.06 -19.21 1.81
N THR A 31 -17.45 -18.25 1.13
CA THR A 31 -17.06 -18.38 -0.28
C THR A 31 -16.12 -19.54 -0.50
N LEU A 32 -15.08 -19.66 0.33
CA LEU A 32 -14.11 -20.76 0.25
C LEU A 32 -14.74 -22.14 0.52
N ALA A 33 -15.70 -22.20 1.43
CA ALA A 33 -16.40 -23.43 1.77
C ALA A 33 -17.32 -23.96 0.63
N HIS A 34 -17.73 -23.09 -0.28
CA HIS A 34 -18.70 -23.42 -1.33
C HIS A 34 -18.12 -23.39 -2.76
N THR A 35 -16.82 -23.23 -2.91
CA THR A 35 -16.17 -23.22 -4.22
C THR A 35 -15.19 -24.39 -4.37
N GLU A 36 -15.15 -24.98 -5.58
CA GLU A 36 -14.15 -25.99 -5.97
C GLU A 36 -13.07 -25.37 -6.88
N GLN A 37 -13.20 -24.09 -7.21
CA GLN A 37 -12.27 -23.38 -8.08
C GLN A 37 -11.27 -22.59 -7.28
N PRO A 38 -10.05 -22.34 -7.78
CA PRO A 38 -9.14 -21.39 -7.17
C PRO A 38 -9.78 -20.02 -7.05
N VAL A 39 -9.59 -19.37 -5.91
CA VAL A 39 -10.23 -18.09 -5.59
C VAL A 39 -9.14 -17.06 -5.28
N PHE A 40 -9.30 -15.85 -5.80
CA PHE A 40 -8.56 -14.67 -5.35
C PHE A 40 -9.51 -13.80 -4.52
N LEU A 41 -9.16 -13.56 -3.26
CA LEU A 41 -9.92 -12.72 -2.35
C LEU A 41 -9.08 -11.52 -1.93
N HIS A 42 -9.63 -10.34 -2.03
CA HIS A 42 -9.05 -9.12 -1.48
C HIS A 42 -9.94 -8.61 -0.34
N LEU A 43 -9.44 -8.74 0.88
CA LEU A 43 -10.12 -8.28 2.08
C LEU A 43 -9.54 -6.94 2.52
N HIS A 44 -10.35 -5.89 2.50
CA HIS A 44 -9.94 -4.56 2.94
C HIS A 44 -10.46 -4.28 4.35
N TRP A 45 -9.55 -4.21 5.32
CA TRP A 45 -9.86 -3.84 6.70
C TRP A 45 -9.91 -2.33 6.85
N MET A 46 -10.97 -1.81 7.47
CA MET A 46 -11.17 -0.37 7.68
C MET A 46 -10.91 0.06 9.13
N LYS A 47 -10.78 -0.87 10.06
CA LYS A 47 -10.66 -0.56 11.48
C LYS A 47 -9.39 0.21 11.84
N THR A 48 -8.31 0.00 11.07
CA THR A 48 -7.05 0.71 11.21
C THR A 48 -7.03 2.08 10.53
N HIS A 49 -8.13 2.47 9.85
CA HIS A 49 -8.25 3.76 9.19
C HIS A 49 -8.73 4.85 10.15
N GLY A 50 -7.94 5.90 10.31
CA GLY A 50 -8.24 7.04 11.19
C GLY A 50 -9.38 7.95 10.68
N PRO A 51 -9.59 9.12 11.33
CA PRO A 51 -8.79 9.68 12.43
C PRO A 51 -9.13 9.16 13.82
N TYR A 52 -10.27 8.50 14.03
CA TYR A 52 -10.71 7.98 15.33
C TYR A 52 -10.79 6.46 15.28
N PHE A 53 -10.18 5.81 16.26
CA PHE A 53 -10.09 4.37 16.33
C PHE A 53 -11.04 3.82 17.38
N LYS A 54 -11.69 2.70 17.10
CA LYS A 54 -12.64 2.07 18.00
C LYS A 54 -12.28 0.58 18.20
N PRO A 55 -11.31 0.30 19.06
CA PRO A 55 -10.92 -1.07 19.36
C PRO A 55 -12.01 -1.83 20.09
N ARG A 56 -12.07 -3.15 19.89
CA ARG A 56 -12.91 -4.07 20.66
C ARG A 56 -12.41 -4.19 22.09
N ASN A 57 -11.09 -4.33 22.23
CA ASN A 57 -10.41 -4.43 23.50
C ASN A 57 -9.41 -3.30 23.66
N ARG A 58 -9.39 -2.69 24.83
CA ARG A 58 -8.52 -1.56 25.13
C ARG A 58 -7.41 -2.04 26.08
N VAL A 59 -6.22 -2.24 25.56
CA VAL A 59 -5.02 -2.65 26.29
C VAL A 59 -4.10 -1.45 26.50
N PHE A 60 -3.69 -0.81 25.42
CA PHE A 60 -2.81 0.35 25.44
C PHE A 60 -3.54 1.63 25.83
N SER A 61 -4.76 1.81 25.34
CA SER A 61 -5.62 2.94 25.69
C SER A 61 -6.48 2.71 26.93
N ALA A 62 -6.20 1.66 27.72
CA ALA A 62 -6.91 1.38 28.96
C ALA A 62 -6.81 2.58 29.92
N GLY A 63 -7.96 3.10 30.36
CA GLY A 63 -8.02 4.27 31.24
C GLY A 63 -8.09 5.63 30.53
N GLN A 64 -7.91 5.68 29.22
CA GLN A 64 -8.20 6.88 28.42
C GLN A 64 -9.70 7.10 28.28
N ASP A 65 -10.12 8.33 28.06
CA ASP A 65 -11.52 8.66 27.75
C ASP A 65 -11.79 8.43 26.25
N ALA A 66 -12.59 7.40 25.94
CA ALA A 66 -12.90 7.06 24.55
C ALA A 66 -13.81 8.07 23.84
N ASP A 67 -14.60 8.82 24.62
CA ASP A 67 -15.51 9.82 24.05
C ASP A 67 -14.79 11.14 23.72
N HIS A 68 -13.59 11.32 24.28
CA HIS A 68 -12.73 12.49 24.06
C HIS A 68 -11.36 12.06 23.50
N GLN A 69 -11.34 11.07 22.60
CA GLN A 69 -10.15 10.63 21.90
C GLN A 69 -9.61 11.75 21.01
N ASP A 70 -8.31 12.01 21.10
CA ASP A 70 -7.64 12.88 20.14
C ASP A 70 -7.61 12.23 18.75
N PRO A 71 -7.74 13.00 17.66
CA PRO A 71 -7.56 12.47 16.33
C PRO A 71 -6.17 11.80 16.20
N TRP A 72 -6.15 10.60 15.64
CA TRP A 72 -4.92 9.84 15.41
C TRP A 72 -4.20 9.41 16.70
N ASP A 73 -4.90 9.23 17.80
CA ASP A 73 -4.34 8.76 19.06
C ASP A 73 -3.64 7.40 18.89
N THR A 74 -2.35 7.38 19.21
CA THR A 74 -1.48 6.22 18.98
C THR A 74 -1.89 5.02 19.82
N LEU A 75 -2.33 5.21 21.06
CA LEU A 75 -2.70 4.12 21.95
C LEU A 75 -3.97 3.41 21.47
N PHE A 76 -4.93 4.16 20.97
CA PHE A 76 -6.13 3.58 20.34
C PHE A 76 -5.79 2.92 19.00
N TYR A 77 -4.82 3.47 18.26
CA TYR A 77 -4.33 2.84 17.04
C TYR A 77 -3.65 1.50 17.33
N GLU A 78 -2.82 1.43 18.37
CA GLU A 78 -2.19 0.18 18.78
C GLU A 78 -3.22 -0.89 19.19
N ASP A 79 -4.30 -0.49 19.85
CA ASP A 79 -5.40 -1.40 20.20
C ASP A 79 -6.14 -1.95 18.96
N VAL A 80 -6.37 -1.15 17.92
CA VAL A 80 -6.99 -1.66 16.69
C VAL A 80 -6.04 -2.54 15.88
N ILE A 81 -4.73 -2.37 16.01
CA ILE A 81 -3.75 -3.32 15.46
C ILE A 81 -3.85 -4.68 16.15
N LEU A 82 -4.05 -4.71 17.48
CA LEU A 82 -4.32 -5.97 18.20
C LEU A 82 -5.62 -6.63 17.72
N ASP A 83 -6.68 -5.85 17.51
CA ASP A 83 -7.93 -6.36 16.96
C ASP A 83 -7.72 -6.98 15.57
N PHE A 84 -6.87 -6.37 14.73
CA PHE A 84 -6.52 -6.89 13.41
C PHE A 84 -5.75 -8.20 13.52
N ASP A 85 -4.80 -8.30 14.45
CA ASP A 85 -4.04 -9.53 14.71
C ASP A 85 -4.97 -10.68 15.18
N GLU A 86 -5.92 -10.39 16.07
CA GLU A 86 -6.94 -11.36 16.49
C GLU A 86 -7.80 -11.85 15.31
N ASP A 87 -8.19 -10.94 14.43
CA ASP A 87 -8.99 -11.27 13.24
C ASP A 87 -8.18 -12.12 12.25
N LEU A 88 -6.90 -11.83 12.06
CA LEU A 88 -5.99 -12.67 11.26
C LEU A 88 -5.79 -14.06 11.89
N ALA A 89 -5.59 -14.13 13.19
CA ALA A 89 -5.49 -15.39 13.90
C ALA A 89 -6.76 -16.24 13.76
N TYR A 90 -7.92 -15.60 13.82
CA TYR A 90 -9.19 -16.27 13.56
C TYR A 90 -9.28 -16.83 12.13
N LEU A 91 -8.95 -15.99 11.11
CA LEU A 91 -8.95 -16.43 9.71
C LEU A 91 -8.00 -17.62 9.51
N TYR A 92 -6.77 -17.52 10.01
CA TYR A 92 -5.77 -18.58 9.92
C TYR A 92 -6.27 -19.90 10.51
N ASN A 93 -6.83 -19.87 11.73
CA ASN A 93 -7.36 -21.05 12.39
C ASN A 93 -8.57 -21.67 11.66
N GLU A 94 -9.40 -20.86 11.02
CA GLU A 94 -10.54 -21.39 10.23
C GLU A 94 -10.04 -22.04 8.93
N LEU A 95 -9.05 -21.46 8.23
CA LEU A 95 -8.44 -22.08 7.05
C LEU A 95 -7.76 -23.42 7.41
N GLU A 96 -7.11 -23.51 8.57
CA GLU A 96 -6.54 -24.76 9.09
C GLU A 96 -7.63 -25.83 9.35
N LYS A 97 -8.73 -25.44 10.00
CA LYS A 97 -9.88 -26.35 10.25
C LYS A 97 -10.56 -26.82 8.97
N MET A 98 -10.53 -26.00 7.93
CA MET A 98 -11.07 -26.35 6.60
C MET A 98 -10.10 -27.21 5.80
N ASP A 99 -8.89 -27.48 6.29
CA ASP A 99 -7.81 -28.23 5.62
C ASP A 99 -7.38 -27.62 4.28
N ILE A 100 -7.42 -26.27 4.18
CA ILE A 100 -7.02 -25.51 2.99
C ILE A 100 -5.89 -24.50 3.24
N LEU A 101 -5.39 -24.43 4.46
CA LEU A 101 -4.31 -23.49 4.81
C LEU A 101 -3.04 -23.78 3.98
N ASP A 102 -2.69 -25.03 3.79
CA ASP A 102 -1.52 -25.47 3.03
C ASP A 102 -1.71 -25.34 1.49
N ASP A 103 -2.90 -24.94 1.06
CA ASP A 103 -3.22 -24.59 -0.34
C ASP A 103 -3.52 -23.08 -0.51
N THR A 104 -3.22 -22.27 0.52
CA THR A 104 -3.56 -20.85 0.54
C THR A 104 -2.34 -19.97 0.70
N VAL A 105 -2.12 -19.02 -0.21
CA VAL A 105 -1.19 -17.91 -0.02
C VAL A 105 -1.91 -16.77 0.68
N ILE A 106 -1.38 -16.33 1.83
CA ILE A 106 -1.93 -15.18 2.58
C ILE A 106 -0.98 -14.01 2.44
N ILE A 107 -1.47 -12.89 1.91
CA ILE A 107 -0.71 -11.66 1.76
C ILE A 107 -1.31 -10.60 2.68
N ILE A 108 -0.48 -10.05 3.56
CA ILE A 108 -0.85 -9.03 4.53
C ILE A 108 -0.03 -7.78 4.22
N GLY A 109 -0.72 -6.71 3.92
CA GLY A 109 -0.10 -5.43 3.58
C GLY A 109 -1.03 -4.26 3.89
N THR A 110 -0.62 -3.08 3.49
CA THR A 110 -1.43 -1.87 3.56
C THR A 110 -1.23 -1.04 2.30
N ASP A 111 -2.21 -0.26 1.95
CA ASP A 111 -2.20 0.66 0.81
C ASP A 111 -1.28 1.86 1.06
N HIS A 112 -1.26 2.39 2.30
CA HIS A 112 -0.41 3.50 2.72
C HIS A 112 -0.06 3.43 4.21
N ALA A 113 0.85 4.30 4.65
CA ALA A 113 1.23 4.44 6.05
C ALA A 113 0.23 5.29 6.83
N ASN A 114 0.28 5.19 8.17
CA ASN A 114 -0.54 5.99 9.05
C ASN A 114 0.02 7.42 9.21
N ILE A 115 -0.88 8.35 9.36
CA ILE A 115 -0.90 9.68 9.99
C ILE A 115 -0.14 10.80 9.31
N ASP A 116 1.11 10.77 9.05
CA ASP A 116 1.78 12.02 8.65
C ASP A 116 1.74 12.28 7.15
N PHE A 117 0.80 11.66 6.46
CA PHE A 117 0.55 11.84 5.01
C PHE A 117 1.80 11.92 4.13
N VAL A 118 2.92 11.42 4.64
CA VAL A 118 4.13 11.28 3.85
C VAL A 118 3.97 10.02 3.04
N THR A 119 3.69 10.18 1.78
CA THR A 119 3.40 9.15 0.79
C THR A 119 4.46 8.05 0.72
N PHE A 120 5.64 8.34 1.20
CA PHE A 120 6.84 7.52 1.08
C PHE A 120 7.23 6.79 2.38
N ARG A 121 6.28 6.57 3.28
CA ARG A 121 6.59 5.82 4.49
C ARG A 121 6.63 4.34 4.22
N ARG A 122 7.49 3.67 4.97
CA ARG A 122 7.58 2.23 4.97
C ARG A 122 6.28 1.61 5.45
N ILE A 123 5.77 0.68 4.66
CA ILE A 123 4.57 -0.08 4.94
C ILE A 123 4.93 -1.55 5.21
N PRO A 124 4.18 -2.27 6.06
CA PRO A 124 4.38 -3.70 6.25
C PRO A 124 3.94 -4.48 5.02
N LEU A 125 4.70 -5.52 4.70
CA LEU A 125 4.30 -6.55 3.74
C LEU A 125 4.79 -7.90 4.27
N MET A 126 3.86 -8.83 4.45
CA MET A 126 4.13 -10.20 4.83
C MET A 126 3.43 -11.13 3.85
N ILE A 127 4.11 -12.17 3.41
CA ILE A 127 3.54 -13.19 2.55
C ILE A 127 3.76 -14.53 3.22
N LEU A 128 2.68 -15.25 3.48
CA LEU A 128 2.69 -16.60 4.00
C LEU A 128 2.40 -17.54 2.85
N PHE A 129 3.41 -18.29 2.46
CA PHE A 129 3.27 -19.33 1.45
C PHE A 129 2.90 -20.66 2.09
N PRO A 130 2.20 -21.53 1.37
CA PRO A 130 1.88 -22.88 1.80
C PRO A 130 3.11 -23.60 2.37
N ASN A 131 2.90 -24.43 3.38
CA ASN A 131 3.93 -25.26 3.99
C ASN A 131 5.19 -24.52 4.50
N GLY A 132 5.12 -23.20 4.68
CA GLY A 132 6.26 -22.37 5.08
C GLY A 132 7.32 -22.21 4.00
N GLU A 133 6.99 -22.41 2.73
CA GLU A 133 7.87 -22.15 1.61
C GLU A 133 8.34 -20.69 1.60
N HIS A 134 9.49 -20.42 1.01
CA HIS A 134 10.07 -19.09 0.87
C HIS A 134 10.20 -18.31 2.18
N ALA A 135 10.33 -19.01 3.32
CA ALA A 135 10.50 -18.34 4.61
C ALA A 135 11.80 -17.54 4.66
N GLY A 136 11.70 -16.28 5.06
CA GLY A 136 12.86 -15.40 5.14
C GLY A 136 12.50 -13.93 5.30
N LYS A 137 13.46 -13.06 5.06
CA LYS A 137 13.30 -11.62 5.11
C LYS A 137 13.98 -10.99 3.90
N ILE A 138 13.23 -10.22 3.14
CA ILE A 138 13.76 -9.39 2.06
C ILE A 138 14.18 -8.06 2.67
N LEU A 139 15.44 -7.68 2.44
CA LEU A 139 16.03 -6.44 2.95
C LEU A 139 16.16 -5.35 1.86
N ASN A 140 15.91 -5.72 0.62
CA ASN A 140 15.89 -4.82 -0.52
C ASN A 140 14.63 -3.94 -0.50
N ASP A 141 14.70 -2.80 -1.17
CA ASP A 141 13.55 -1.94 -1.38
C ASP A 141 12.49 -2.65 -2.22
N THR A 142 11.27 -2.74 -1.69
CA THR A 142 10.10 -3.37 -2.32
C THR A 142 8.91 -2.42 -2.29
N GLN A 143 7.90 -2.69 -3.10
CA GLN A 143 6.71 -1.87 -3.23
C GLN A 143 5.47 -2.72 -3.49
N ASN A 144 4.28 -2.15 -3.29
CA ASN A 144 3.02 -2.89 -3.53
C ASN A 144 2.87 -3.38 -4.97
N LEU A 145 3.51 -2.73 -5.94
CA LEU A 145 3.52 -3.20 -7.34
C LEU A 145 4.21 -4.57 -7.50
N ASP A 146 4.99 -5.01 -6.53
CA ASP A 146 5.69 -6.30 -6.56
C ASP A 146 4.78 -7.48 -6.18
N ILE A 147 3.64 -7.20 -5.57
CA ILE A 147 2.70 -8.23 -5.11
C ILE A 147 2.17 -9.04 -6.29
N ALA A 148 1.66 -8.37 -7.32
CA ALA A 148 1.05 -9.07 -8.45
C ALA A 148 2.04 -9.95 -9.24
N PRO A 149 3.23 -9.49 -9.65
CA PRO A 149 4.21 -10.37 -10.28
C PRO A 149 4.71 -11.50 -9.36
N THR A 150 4.73 -11.30 -8.03
CA THR A 150 5.06 -12.36 -7.08
C THR A 150 4.01 -13.46 -7.08
N ILE A 151 2.72 -13.11 -7.12
CA ILE A 151 1.63 -14.08 -7.21
C ILE A 151 1.72 -14.86 -8.52
N LEU A 152 1.95 -14.17 -9.64
CA LEU A 152 2.07 -14.84 -10.95
C LEU A 152 3.26 -15.79 -10.98
N ASP A 153 4.42 -15.36 -10.47
CA ASP A 153 5.62 -16.18 -10.39
C ASP A 153 5.40 -17.44 -9.53
N TYR A 154 4.79 -17.28 -8.36
CA TYR A 154 4.43 -18.40 -7.50
C TYR A 154 3.49 -19.41 -8.19
N LEU A 155 2.60 -18.93 -9.04
CA LEU A 155 1.69 -19.76 -9.84
C LEU A 155 2.33 -20.31 -11.12
N GLY A 156 3.61 -20.03 -11.38
CA GLY A 156 4.32 -20.43 -12.59
C GLY A 156 3.82 -19.74 -13.86
N MET A 157 3.33 -18.52 -13.73
CA MET A 157 2.80 -17.69 -14.80
C MET A 157 3.75 -16.52 -15.11
N ASP A 158 3.99 -16.27 -16.39
CA ASP A 158 4.77 -15.09 -16.80
C ASP A 158 4.03 -13.78 -16.50
N ALA A 159 4.73 -12.82 -15.91
CA ALA A 159 4.19 -11.49 -15.72
C ALA A 159 4.11 -10.75 -17.08
N PRO A 160 2.99 -10.07 -17.39
CA PRO A 160 2.87 -9.27 -18.61
C PRO A 160 3.90 -8.13 -18.65
N GLU A 161 4.37 -7.76 -19.85
CA GLU A 161 5.38 -6.71 -20.04
C GLU A 161 5.01 -5.32 -19.48
N TRP A 162 3.71 -5.05 -19.34
CA TRP A 162 3.24 -3.79 -18.75
C TRP A 162 3.33 -3.74 -17.21
N MET A 163 3.58 -4.88 -16.57
CA MET A 163 3.74 -4.95 -15.12
C MET A 163 5.13 -4.46 -14.72
N GLU A 164 5.19 -3.37 -13.96
CA GLU A 164 6.45 -2.72 -13.57
C GLU A 164 7.08 -3.28 -12.30
N GLY A 165 6.30 -3.99 -11.48
CA GLY A 165 6.79 -4.66 -10.29
C GLY A 165 7.72 -5.83 -10.61
N LYS A 166 8.48 -6.26 -9.62
CA LYS A 166 9.32 -7.47 -9.70
C LYS A 166 8.82 -8.52 -8.74
N SER A 167 8.87 -9.79 -9.13
CA SER A 167 8.61 -10.89 -8.20
C SER A 167 9.56 -10.84 -7.01
N LEU A 168 9.00 -10.93 -5.82
CA LEU A 168 9.76 -11.02 -4.57
C LEU A 168 10.42 -12.40 -4.38
N LEU A 169 10.09 -13.37 -5.24
CA LEU A 169 10.71 -14.70 -5.30
C LEU A 169 11.93 -14.72 -6.21
N SER A 170 12.20 -13.64 -6.93
CA SER A 170 13.34 -13.57 -7.85
C SER A 170 14.67 -13.56 -7.10
N ASP A 171 15.61 -14.42 -7.55
CA ASP A 171 16.99 -14.43 -7.04
C ASP A 171 17.74 -13.14 -7.35
N ASP A 172 17.32 -12.38 -8.37
CA ASP A 172 17.90 -11.09 -8.77
C ASP A 172 16.98 -9.91 -8.41
N LEU A 173 16.54 -9.86 -7.17
CA LEU A 173 15.74 -8.74 -6.71
C LEU A 173 16.54 -7.43 -6.69
N GLY A 174 17.83 -7.50 -6.34
CA GLY A 174 18.79 -6.40 -6.39
C GLY A 174 18.35 -5.11 -5.68
N TYR A 175 19.24 -4.15 -5.57
CA TYR A 175 18.86 -2.78 -5.23
C TYR A 175 18.34 -2.08 -6.47
N ARG A 176 17.17 -1.48 -6.35
CA ARG A 176 16.53 -0.71 -7.42
C ARG A 176 15.88 0.55 -6.87
N PRO A 177 15.83 1.63 -7.65
CA PRO A 177 15.05 2.80 -7.25
C PRO A 177 13.56 2.44 -7.24
N ILE A 178 12.86 2.88 -6.21
CA ILE A 178 11.40 2.81 -6.13
C ILE A 178 10.84 4.16 -6.52
N LEU A 179 10.05 4.17 -7.58
CA LEU A 179 9.33 5.35 -8.02
C LEU A 179 7.98 5.44 -7.31
N SER A 180 7.66 6.63 -6.84
CA SER A 180 6.34 6.94 -6.30
C SER A 180 5.85 8.28 -6.81
N VAL A 181 4.53 8.40 -6.88
CA VAL A 181 3.86 9.62 -7.29
C VAL A 181 2.90 10.05 -6.20
N GLN A 182 2.76 11.35 -6.02
CA GLN A 182 1.85 11.93 -5.05
C GLN A 182 0.84 12.81 -5.76
N ASN A 183 -0.43 12.59 -5.45
CA ASN A 183 -1.51 13.47 -5.86
C ASN A 183 -1.96 14.25 -4.62
N LEU A 184 -1.67 15.55 -4.58
CA LEU A 184 -2.03 16.47 -3.50
C LEU A 184 -3.31 17.26 -3.79
N ASN A 185 -3.88 17.10 -4.99
CA ASN A 185 -5.02 17.90 -5.46
C ASN A 185 -6.37 17.37 -4.98
N THR A 186 -6.43 16.87 -3.76
CA THR A 186 -7.67 16.55 -3.09
C THR A 186 -7.96 17.62 -2.04
N THR A 187 -9.09 18.29 -2.19
CA THR A 187 -9.58 19.27 -1.20
C THR A 187 -10.73 18.65 -0.43
N HIS A 188 -10.69 18.75 0.90
CA HIS A 188 -11.82 18.35 1.74
C HIS A 188 -12.71 19.55 2.01
N THR A 189 -14.00 19.44 1.67
CA THR A 189 -15.01 20.42 2.05
C THR A 189 -16.06 19.78 2.96
N GLU A 190 -16.63 20.55 3.88
CA GLU A 190 -17.69 20.03 4.77
C GLU A 190 -18.97 19.63 4.00
N GLU A 191 -19.22 20.25 2.85
CA GLU A 191 -20.42 20.00 2.05
C GLU A 191 -20.29 18.79 1.11
N GLN A 192 -19.10 18.54 0.56
CA GLN A 192 -18.89 17.55 -0.49
C GLN A 192 -17.89 16.44 -0.12
N GLY A 193 -17.25 16.53 1.04
CA GLY A 193 -16.19 15.61 1.44
C GLY A 193 -14.90 15.84 0.66
N TRP A 194 -14.18 14.77 0.33
CA TRP A 194 -12.97 14.83 -0.50
C TRP A 194 -13.33 15.06 -1.95
N ILE A 195 -12.82 16.14 -2.51
CA ILE A 195 -13.00 16.51 -3.91
C ILE A 195 -11.64 16.43 -4.58
N THR A 196 -11.56 15.73 -5.70
CA THR A 196 -10.43 15.81 -6.61
C THR A 196 -10.72 16.89 -7.63
N ASP A 197 -9.77 17.76 -7.93
CA ASP A 197 -9.94 18.76 -8.98
C ASP A 197 -10.09 18.06 -10.34
N ASP A 198 -11.22 18.23 -10.99
CA ASP A 198 -11.53 17.59 -12.27
C ASP A 198 -10.54 17.98 -13.39
N ALA A 199 -9.84 19.11 -13.26
CA ALA A 199 -8.80 19.50 -14.19
C ALA A 199 -7.65 18.49 -14.28
N TYR A 200 -7.46 17.70 -13.21
CA TYR A 200 -6.39 16.71 -13.11
C TYR A 200 -6.82 15.28 -13.45
N ASN A 201 -8.10 15.05 -13.67
CA ASN A 201 -8.64 13.72 -13.98
C ASN A 201 -8.76 13.41 -15.48
N ASN A 202 -8.35 14.33 -16.36
CA ASN A 202 -8.45 14.13 -17.79
C ASN A 202 -7.23 13.39 -18.36
N PRO A 203 -7.44 12.36 -19.22
CA PRO A 203 -6.36 11.76 -19.97
C PRO A 203 -5.55 12.82 -20.74
N PRO A 204 -4.23 12.67 -20.95
CA PRO A 204 -3.59 11.36 -20.93
C PRO A 204 -3.31 10.80 -19.56
N PHE A 205 -3.26 11.56 -18.50
CA PHE A 205 -3.04 10.92 -17.20
C PHE A 205 -3.42 11.76 -16.01
N TYR A 206 -3.67 11.06 -14.93
CA TYR A 206 -3.70 11.49 -13.58
C TYR A 206 -2.52 12.41 -13.31
N GLN A 207 -2.74 13.70 -13.27
CA GLN A 207 -1.70 14.64 -12.93
C GLN A 207 -1.38 14.44 -11.46
N PHE A 208 -0.14 14.11 -11.17
CA PHE A 208 0.37 14.06 -9.83
C PHE A 208 1.24 15.30 -9.58
N ASP A 209 1.22 15.78 -8.34
CA ASP A 209 1.90 17.04 -7.97
C ASP A 209 3.37 16.83 -7.69
N ALA A 210 3.74 15.62 -7.34
CA ALA A 210 5.11 15.27 -7.06
C ALA A 210 5.45 13.87 -7.52
N ILE A 211 6.72 13.69 -7.89
CA ILE A 211 7.32 12.40 -8.21
C ILE A 211 8.58 12.21 -7.40
N GLY A 212 8.70 11.06 -6.75
CA GLY A 212 9.83 10.75 -5.89
C GLY A 212 10.54 9.47 -6.30
N VAL A 213 11.83 9.45 -6.02
CA VAL A 213 12.69 8.26 -6.12
C VAL A 213 13.17 7.91 -4.72
N GLN A 214 12.75 6.75 -4.23
CA GLN A 214 13.34 6.17 -3.04
C GLN A 214 14.53 5.31 -3.45
N ASN A 215 15.66 5.58 -2.81
CA ASN A 215 16.88 4.82 -2.99
C ASN A 215 17.68 4.80 -1.69
N CYS A 216 18.02 3.63 -1.21
CA CYS A 216 18.90 3.45 -0.06
C CYS A 216 18.49 4.24 1.21
N GLY A 217 17.20 4.23 1.54
CA GLY A 217 16.68 4.92 2.73
C GLY A 217 16.55 6.44 2.59
N ARG A 218 16.78 6.97 1.39
CA ARG A 218 16.54 8.37 1.04
C ARG A 218 15.44 8.47 -0.02
N ILE A 219 14.60 9.46 0.12
CA ILE A 219 13.63 9.86 -0.90
C ILE A 219 14.06 11.20 -1.45
N THR A 220 14.20 11.28 -2.76
CA THR A 220 14.42 12.53 -3.47
C THR A 220 13.18 12.79 -4.32
N GLU A 221 12.47 13.86 -4.02
CA GLU A 221 11.18 14.19 -4.59
C GLU A 221 11.25 15.49 -5.37
N LEU A 222 10.62 15.51 -6.54
CA LEU A 222 10.40 16.68 -7.36
C LEU A 222 8.93 17.10 -7.25
N ASN A 223 8.67 18.31 -6.76
CA ASN A 223 7.36 18.94 -6.90
C ASN A 223 7.21 19.46 -8.34
N LEU A 224 6.14 19.07 -9.02
CA LEU A 224 5.92 19.34 -10.43
C LEU A 224 5.26 20.70 -10.72
N GLU A 225 4.71 21.37 -9.70
CA GLU A 225 4.16 22.70 -9.85
C GLU A 225 5.23 23.79 -9.90
N ASN A 226 6.26 23.64 -9.06
CA ASN A 226 7.30 24.66 -8.88
C ASN A 226 8.73 24.16 -9.19
N PHE A 227 8.88 22.88 -9.55
CA PHE A 227 10.14 22.20 -9.82
C PHE A 227 11.15 22.27 -8.66
N HIS A 228 10.61 22.29 -7.43
CA HIS A 228 11.45 22.28 -6.23
C HIS A 228 11.71 20.84 -5.80
N TRP A 229 12.99 20.58 -5.43
CA TRP A 229 13.42 19.30 -4.90
C TRP A 229 13.37 19.27 -3.38
N SER A 230 12.93 18.16 -2.83
CA SER A 230 13.08 17.83 -1.42
C SER A 230 13.84 16.52 -1.25
N LYS A 231 14.62 16.42 -0.17
CA LYS A 231 15.33 15.21 0.22
C LYS A 231 14.93 14.83 1.62
N ILE A 232 14.42 13.62 1.77
CA ILE A 232 13.87 13.11 3.03
C ILE A 232 14.62 11.84 3.39
N GLU A 233 15.19 11.79 4.59
CA GLU A 233 15.75 10.56 5.12
C GLU A 233 14.62 9.72 5.73
N VAL A 234 14.52 8.46 5.31
CA VAL A 234 13.54 7.51 5.88
C VAL A 234 14.12 6.97 7.18
N SER A 235 13.72 7.58 8.30
CA SER A 235 14.15 7.16 9.63
C SER A 235 13.75 5.71 9.91
N ALA A 236 14.56 4.99 10.68
CA ALA A 236 14.39 3.59 11.05
C ALA A 236 14.49 2.59 9.87
N TYR A 237 14.92 3.02 8.70
CA TYR A 237 15.23 2.13 7.60
C TYR A 237 16.65 1.59 7.75
N GLN A 238 16.79 0.31 7.96
CA GLN A 238 18.08 -0.38 7.91
C GLN A 238 18.28 -0.95 6.51
N SER A 239 18.60 -0.08 5.58
CA SER A 239 19.04 -0.50 4.26
C SER A 239 20.40 -1.19 4.37
N GLN A 240 20.55 -2.34 3.71
CA GLN A 240 21.88 -2.95 3.51
C GLN A 240 22.54 -2.43 2.24
N CYS A 241 22.19 -1.22 1.85
CA CYS A 241 22.69 -0.55 0.66
C CYS A 241 24.17 -0.26 0.77
N ASP A 242 24.93 -0.75 -0.18
CA ASP A 242 26.33 -0.37 -0.33
C ASP A 242 26.45 1.04 -0.92
N SER A 243 27.59 1.70 -0.72
CA SER A 243 27.83 3.02 -1.29
C SER A 243 27.74 3.07 -2.84
N LYS A 244 27.94 1.95 -3.51
CA LYS A 244 27.78 1.81 -4.97
C LYS A 244 26.32 1.81 -5.44
N ASP A 245 25.39 1.50 -4.53
CA ASP A 245 23.97 1.43 -4.82
C ASP A 245 23.27 2.79 -4.58
N ILE A 246 23.96 3.74 -3.97
CA ILE A 246 23.46 5.09 -3.75
C ILE A 246 23.52 5.85 -5.06
N LEU A 247 22.35 6.25 -5.55
CA LEU A 247 22.23 7.04 -6.76
C LEU A 247 22.66 8.50 -6.50
N ASP A 248 23.36 9.06 -7.47
CA ASP A 248 23.67 10.49 -7.46
C ASP A 248 22.48 11.33 -7.99
N ASP A 249 22.55 12.62 -7.76
CA ASP A 249 21.52 13.58 -8.12
C ASP A 249 21.23 13.60 -9.64
N GLN A 250 22.26 13.39 -10.46
CA GLN A 250 22.08 13.33 -11.90
C GLN A 250 21.26 12.10 -12.32
N THR A 251 21.61 10.95 -11.81
CA THR A 251 20.90 9.69 -12.09
C THR A 251 19.43 9.76 -11.63
N ILE A 252 19.18 10.33 -10.44
CA ILE A 252 17.82 10.50 -9.94
C ILE A 252 17.01 11.42 -10.86
N ARG A 253 17.58 12.54 -11.28
CA ARG A 253 16.93 13.45 -12.23
C ARG A 253 16.61 12.75 -13.55
N GLU A 254 17.55 11.98 -14.09
CA GLU A 254 17.36 11.23 -15.34
C GLU A 254 16.21 10.20 -15.21
N ILE A 255 16.14 9.45 -14.10
CA ILE A 255 15.07 8.51 -13.82
C ILE A 255 13.69 9.20 -13.83
N ILE A 256 13.58 10.35 -13.18
CA ILE A 256 12.32 11.10 -13.12
C ILE A 256 11.93 11.63 -14.51
N ILE A 257 12.87 12.20 -15.24
CA ILE A 257 12.63 12.72 -16.59
C ILE A 257 12.21 11.59 -17.54
N GLU A 258 12.86 10.45 -17.47
CA GLU A 258 12.47 9.27 -18.26
C GLU A 258 11.07 8.80 -17.93
N ARG A 259 10.72 8.77 -16.64
CA ARG A 259 9.37 8.41 -16.20
C ARG A 259 8.32 9.40 -16.71
N LEU A 260 8.54 10.69 -16.58
CA LEU A 260 7.63 11.73 -17.07
C LEU A 260 7.42 11.62 -18.59
N ARG A 261 8.48 11.32 -19.35
CA ARG A 261 8.39 11.09 -20.80
C ARG A 261 7.61 9.82 -21.14
N LYS A 262 7.86 8.73 -20.41
CA LYS A 262 7.15 7.46 -20.58
C LYS A 262 5.66 7.63 -20.35
N ASP A 263 5.29 8.39 -19.34
CA ASP A 263 3.91 8.67 -18.96
C ASP A 263 3.30 9.81 -19.82
N LYS A 264 4.05 10.33 -20.81
CA LYS A 264 3.62 11.40 -21.74
C LYS A 264 3.24 12.71 -21.04
N PHE A 265 3.89 13.00 -19.92
CA PHE A 265 3.72 14.26 -19.23
C PHE A 265 4.33 15.38 -20.09
N GLU A 266 3.57 16.48 -20.28
CA GLU A 266 4.07 17.67 -21.03
C GLU A 266 4.85 18.58 -20.09
N PHE A 267 6.15 18.70 -20.28
CA PHE A 267 7.03 19.55 -19.48
C PHE A 267 8.22 20.06 -20.29
N ASP A 268 8.78 21.18 -19.84
CA ASP A 268 10.08 21.66 -20.34
C ASP A 268 11.21 21.15 -19.42
N GLU A 269 12.02 20.24 -19.94
CA GLU A 269 13.13 19.64 -19.18
C GLU A 269 14.12 20.69 -18.67
N ALA A 270 14.26 21.83 -19.35
CA ALA A 270 15.14 22.90 -18.92
C ALA A 270 14.68 23.57 -17.61
N LEU A 271 13.40 23.42 -17.26
CA LEU A 271 12.84 23.94 -16.01
C LEU A 271 13.09 23.03 -14.82
N ILE A 272 13.46 21.76 -15.05
CA ILE A 272 13.77 20.82 -13.98
C ILE A 272 15.24 20.98 -13.58
N PRO A 273 15.53 21.62 -12.44
CA PRO A 273 16.91 21.82 -11.98
C PRO A 273 17.54 20.49 -11.55
N PHE A 274 18.78 20.53 -11.10
CA PHE A 274 19.37 19.41 -10.37
C PHE A 274 18.86 19.40 -8.92
N PRO A 275 18.69 18.20 -8.32
CA PRO A 275 18.24 18.01 -6.93
C PRO A 275 19.13 18.67 -5.86
#